data_fd761b4232622c92ef41531ee1f5e066
#
_entry.id   fd761b4232622c92ef41531ee1f5e066
#
_cell.length_a   1.000
_cell.length_b   1.000
_cell.length_c   1.000
_cell.angle_alpha   90.00
_cell.angle_beta   90.00
_cell.angle_gamma   90.00
#
_symmetry.space_group_name_H-M   'P 1'
#
loop_
_entity.id
_entity.type
_entity.pdbx_description
1 polymer ?
#
loop_
_entity_poly.entity_id
_entity_poly.type
_entity_poly.pdbx_seq_one_letter_code
_entity_poly.pdbx_strand_id
1 'polypeptide(L)'
;MVRPSKTANVLQRVRECLNLGRYYDTSHASERKALRNITLPHVLYVLKNGCHEKKKDEFKPEYNDWTYAIRGRTIDGRDIRIAVAFDEKNMLIITAIEIKGSQR
;
A
#
# COMPACT_ATOMS: atom_id res chain seq x y z
N MET A 1 -8.92 -10.91 23.03
CA MET A 1 -8.03 -11.26 21.94
C MET A 1 -6.99 -10.16 21.70
N VAL A 2 -5.77 -10.54 21.56
CA VAL A 2 -4.68 -9.59 21.38
C VAL A 2 -4.39 -9.42 19.90
N ARG A 3 -4.25 -8.16 19.46
CA ARG A 3 -3.86 -7.89 18.08
C ARG A 3 -2.41 -8.31 17.87
N PRO A 4 -2.09 -8.83 16.70
CA PRO A 4 -0.68 -9.10 16.41
C PRO A 4 0.12 -7.81 16.39
N SER A 5 1.40 -7.92 16.64
CA SER A 5 2.29 -6.77 16.57
C SER A 5 2.41 -6.27 15.14
N LYS A 6 2.58 -4.96 15.02
CA LYS A 6 2.81 -4.38 13.70
C LYS A 6 4.22 -4.74 13.21
N THR A 7 4.34 -4.83 11.89
CA THR A 7 5.64 -5.04 11.26
C THR A 7 6.54 -3.84 11.55
N ALA A 8 7.76 -4.11 12.00
CA ALA A 8 8.77 -3.07 12.13
C ALA A 8 9.33 -2.73 10.77
N ASN A 9 9.70 -1.47 10.58
CA ASN A 9 10.34 -1.01 9.33
C ASN A 9 9.53 -1.40 8.09
N VAL A 10 8.28 -0.95 8.07
CA VAL A 10 7.35 -1.30 7.00
C VAL A 10 7.92 -0.96 5.62
N LEU A 11 8.50 0.23 5.46
CA LEU A 11 9.05 0.62 4.15
C LEU A 11 10.18 -0.29 3.70
N GLN A 12 11.02 -0.71 4.62
CA GLN A 12 12.10 -1.64 4.27
C GLN A 12 11.52 -2.95 3.74
N ARG A 13 10.51 -3.47 4.42
CA ARG A 13 9.88 -4.72 3.99
C ARG A 13 9.17 -4.56 2.65
N VAL A 14 8.49 -3.43 2.44
CA VAL A 14 7.87 -3.13 1.16
C VAL A 14 8.91 -3.19 0.04
N ARG A 15 10.03 -2.52 0.24
CA ARG A 15 11.07 -2.43 -0.78
C ARG A 15 11.77 -3.75 -1.04
N GLU A 16 11.94 -4.56 0.01
CA GLU A 16 12.47 -5.91 -0.17
C GLU A 16 11.53 -6.74 -1.03
N CYS A 17 10.23 -6.67 -0.77
CA CYS A 17 9.27 -7.42 -1.57
C CYS A 17 9.27 -6.95 -3.03
N LEU A 18 9.38 -5.64 -3.24
CA LEU A 18 9.47 -5.11 -4.61
C LEU A 18 10.70 -5.61 -5.32
N ASN A 19 11.85 -5.57 -4.65
CA ASN A 19 13.11 -6.00 -5.26
C ASN A 19 13.12 -7.48 -5.60
N LEU A 20 12.44 -8.28 -4.81
CA LEU A 20 12.40 -9.73 -5.01
C LEU A 20 11.22 -10.19 -5.85
N GLY A 21 10.36 -9.26 -6.25
CA GLY A 21 9.17 -9.60 -7.01
C GLY A 21 8.12 -10.35 -6.20
N ARG A 22 8.14 -10.22 -4.89
CA ARG A 22 7.24 -10.95 -4.01
C ARG A 22 6.05 -10.08 -3.60
N TYR A 23 5.18 -9.82 -4.56
CA TYR A 23 3.96 -9.05 -4.28
C TYR A 23 2.84 -9.50 -5.19
N TYR A 24 1.61 -9.29 -4.71
CA TYR A 24 0.40 -9.58 -5.46
C TYR A 24 -0.48 -8.34 -5.47
N ASP A 25 -1.02 -8.02 -6.64
CA ASP A 25 -1.98 -6.95 -6.80
C ASP A 25 -3.38 -7.58 -6.74
N THR A 26 -4.09 -7.40 -5.63
CA THR A 26 -5.38 -8.04 -5.44
C THR A 26 -6.45 -7.42 -6.35
N SER A 27 -7.53 -8.15 -6.56
CA SER A 27 -8.57 -7.73 -7.47
C SER A 27 -9.21 -6.40 -7.07
N HIS A 28 -9.34 -6.16 -5.77
CA HIS A 28 -9.93 -4.90 -5.31
C HIS A 28 -9.09 -3.72 -5.70
N ALA A 29 -7.79 -3.85 -5.58
CA ALA A 29 -6.88 -2.78 -5.99
C ALA A 29 -6.95 -2.57 -7.50
N SER A 30 -7.00 -3.64 -8.28
CA SER A 30 -7.10 -3.55 -9.73
C SER A 30 -8.36 -2.82 -10.15
N GLU A 31 -9.49 -3.17 -9.55
CA GLU A 31 -10.75 -2.53 -9.88
C GLU A 31 -10.71 -1.03 -9.57
N ARG A 32 -10.21 -0.68 -8.40
CA ARG A 32 -10.12 0.72 -8.01
C ARG A 32 -9.16 1.50 -8.88
N LYS A 33 -8.05 0.88 -9.25
CA LYS A 33 -7.08 1.52 -10.13
C LYS A 33 -7.71 1.82 -11.49
N ALA A 34 -8.46 0.88 -12.02
CA ALA A 34 -9.11 1.09 -13.31
C ALA A 34 -10.08 2.27 -13.27
N LEU A 35 -10.88 2.35 -12.21
CA LEU A 35 -11.85 3.42 -12.06
C LEU A 35 -11.19 4.79 -11.89
N ARG A 36 -10.02 4.82 -11.30
CA ARG A 36 -9.34 6.08 -11.00
C ARG A 36 -8.13 6.33 -11.88
N ASN A 37 -7.97 5.51 -12.89
CA ASN A 37 -6.85 5.65 -13.82
C ASN A 37 -5.50 5.52 -13.10
N ILE A 38 -5.45 4.71 -12.07
CA ILE A 38 -4.21 4.42 -11.35
C ILE A 38 -3.73 3.04 -11.82
N THR A 39 -2.56 3.01 -12.43
CA THR A 39 -2.02 1.77 -12.99
C THR A 39 -1.02 1.14 -12.03
N LEU A 40 -0.67 -0.12 -12.28
CA LEU A 40 0.33 -0.79 -11.45
C LEU A 40 1.67 -0.04 -11.43
N PRO A 41 2.20 0.48 -12.55
CA PRO A 41 3.40 1.30 -12.47
C PRO A 41 3.30 2.49 -11.52
N HIS A 42 2.14 3.15 -11.47
CA HIS A 42 1.92 4.23 -10.51
C HIS A 42 2.04 3.71 -9.07
N VAL A 43 1.42 2.58 -8.80
CA VAL A 43 1.44 1.97 -7.47
C VAL A 43 2.87 1.61 -7.07
N LEU A 44 3.59 0.94 -7.97
CA LEU A 44 4.96 0.50 -7.68
C LEU A 44 5.88 1.68 -7.43
N TYR A 45 5.71 2.76 -8.21
CA TYR A 45 6.50 3.96 -8.01
C TYR A 45 6.31 4.54 -6.61
N VAL A 46 5.05 4.63 -6.16
CA VAL A 46 4.75 5.16 -4.83
C VAL A 46 5.25 4.23 -3.74
N LEU A 47 5.09 2.92 -3.90
CA LEU A 47 5.62 1.98 -2.92
C LEU A 47 7.12 2.07 -2.78
N LYS A 48 7.81 2.37 -3.88
CA LYS A 48 9.26 2.49 -3.87
C LYS A 48 9.74 3.81 -3.29
N ASN A 49 9.00 4.89 -3.53
CA ASN A 49 9.48 6.25 -3.22
C ASN A 49 8.66 6.99 -2.17
N GLY A 50 7.54 6.44 -1.74
CA GLY A 50 6.67 7.11 -0.79
C GLY A 50 7.08 6.91 0.66
N CYS A 51 6.18 7.31 1.55
CA CYS A 51 6.41 7.25 3.00
C CYS A 51 5.35 6.41 3.69
N HIS A 52 5.71 5.80 4.80
CA HIS A 52 4.77 5.06 5.61
C HIS A 52 3.92 6.04 6.41
N GLU A 53 2.62 6.03 6.16
CA GLU A 53 1.67 6.92 6.82
C GLU A 53 1.04 6.17 8.00
N LYS A 54 1.78 6.10 9.11
CA LYS A 54 1.43 5.27 10.26
C LYS A 54 0.03 5.55 10.80
N LYS A 55 -0.40 6.79 10.75
CA LYS A 55 -1.71 7.17 11.29
C LYS A 55 -2.86 6.54 10.55
N LYS A 56 -2.61 6.05 9.35
CA LYS A 56 -3.65 5.43 8.52
C LYS A 56 -3.55 3.91 8.49
N ASP A 57 -2.63 3.32 9.24
CA ASP A 57 -2.59 1.88 9.39
C ASP A 57 -3.89 1.41 10.06
N GLU A 58 -4.40 0.26 9.64
CA GLU A 58 -5.63 -0.27 10.20
C GLU A 58 -5.46 -1.74 10.57
N PHE A 59 -6.00 -2.10 11.72
CA PHE A 59 -6.11 -3.50 12.06
C PHE A 59 -7.39 -4.05 11.43
N LYS A 60 -7.27 -5.17 10.72
CA LYS A 60 -8.40 -5.81 10.04
C LYS A 60 -8.77 -7.10 10.78
N PRO A 61 -9.81 -7.08 11.62
CA PRO A 61 -10.17 -8.28 12.38
C PRO A 61 -10.46 -9.49 11.50
N GLU A 62 -11.02 -9.26 10.31
CA GLU A 62 -11.35 -10.35 9.40
C GLU A 62 -10.13 -11.13 8.94
N TYR A 63 -8.96 -10.51 8.97
CA TYR A 63 -7.69 -11.17 8.62
C TYR A 63 -6.82 -11.40 9.83
N ASN A 64 -7.22 -10.87 10.98
CA ASN A 64 -6.40 -10.84 12.19
C ASN A 64 -5.00 -10.29 11.91
N ASP A 65 -4.94 -9.20 11.16
CA ASP A 65 -3.67 -8.62 10.73
C ASP A 65 -3.84 -7.13 10.44
N TRP A 66 -2.72 -6.49 10.25
CA TRP A 66 -2.65 -5.06 9.96
C TRP A 66 -2.55 -4.81 8.46
N THR A 67 -3.16 -3.72 8.02
CA THR A 67 -2.83 -3.14 6.72
C THR A 67 -2.08 -1.83 6.97
N TYR A 68 -1.14 -1.55 6.10
CA TYR A 68 -0.24 -0.41 6.25
C TYR A 68 -0.44 0.56 5.10
N ALA A 69 -0.46 1.85 5.42
CA ALA A 69 -0.70 2.88 4.44
C ALA A 69 0.63 3.47 3.96
N ILE A 70 0.85 3.43 2.66
CA ILE A 70 2.00 4.06 2.03
C ILE A 70 1.48 5.19 1.16
N ARG A 71 2.01 6.39 1.36
CA ARG A 71 1.55 7.56 0.64
C ARG A 71 2.68 8.20 -0.13
N GLY A 72 2.38 8.65 -1.34
CA GLY A 72 3.36 9.35 -2.13
C GLY A 72 2.75 9.89 -3.40
N ARG A 73 3.60 10.55 -4.19
CA ARG A 73 3.17 11.12 -5.46
C ARG A 73 3.64 10.25 -6.60
N THR A 74 2.76 10.11 -7.59
CA THR A 74 3.12 9.47 -8.84
C THR A 74 4.02 10.40 -9.65
N ILE A 75 4.59 9.87 -10.73
CA ILE A 75 5.43 10.69 -11.61
C ILE A 75 4.65 11.85 -12.19
N ASP A 76 3.36 11.65 -12.47
CA ASP A 76 2.50 12.71 -13.00
C ASP A 76 1.91 13.61 -11.91
N GLY A 77 2.39 13.50 -10.69
CA GLY A 77 2.07 14.45 -9.63
C GLY A 77 0.81 14.18 -8.84
N ARG A 78 0.19 13.02 -9.02
CA ARG A 78 -1.00 12.69 -8.25
C ARG A 78 -0.59 12.13 -6.88
N ASP A 79 -1.36 12.50 -5.87
CA ASP A 79 -1.13 12.06 -4.50
C ASP A 79 -1.99 10.82 -4.27
N ILE A 80 -1.35 9.68 -4.00
CA ILE A 80 -2.10 8.44 -3.78
C ILE A 80 -1.67 7.76 -2.49
N ARG A 81 -2.63 7.02 -1.92
CA ARG A 81 -2.38 6.19 -0.73
C ARG A 81 -2.65 4.74 -1.10
N ILE A 82 -1.73 3.89 -0.72
CA ILE A 82 -1.81 2.47 -1.02
C ILE A 82 -1.87 1.71 0.29
N ALA A 83 -2.83 0.79 0.42
CA ALA A 83 -2.90 -0.09 1.58
C ALA A 83 -2.27 -1.43 1.20
N VAL A 84 -1.33 -1.88 2.01
CA VAL A 84 -0.65 -3.16 1.80
C VAL A 84 -0.75 -4.01 3.06
N ALA A 85 -0.68 -5.32 2.87
CA ALA A 85 -0.55 -6.27 3.97
C ALA A 85 0.57 -7.23 3.62
N PHE A 86 1.03 -7.98 4.61
CA PHE A 86 2.10 -8.95 4.37
C PHE A 86 1.64 -10.33 4.81
N ASP A 87 1.97 -11.34 4.03
CA ASP A 87 1.93 -12.70 4.51
C ASP A 87 3.37 -13.12 4.86
N GLU A 88 3.65 -14.39 4.96
CA GLU A 88 4.97 -14.84 5.39
C GLU A 88 6.10 -14.32 4.51
N LYS A 89 5.88 -14.26 3.20
CA LYS A 89 6.95 -13.93 2.25
C LYS A 89 6.58 -12.83 1.29
N ASN A 90 5.29 -12.51 1.16
CA ASN A 90 4.83 -11.64 0.09
C ASN A 90 4.11 -10.43 0.63
N MET A 91 4.09 -9.39 -0.18
CA MET A 91 3.29 -8.20 0.08
C MET A 91 2.01 -8.28 -0.76
N LEU A 92 0.88 -7.98 -0.13
CA LEU A 92 -0.40 -7.92 -0.81
C LEU A 92 -0.77 -6.46 -0.99
N ILE A 93 -1.02 -6.05 -2.22
CA ILE A 93 -1.50 -4.70 -2.50
C ILE A 93 -3.02 -4.76 -2.44
N ILE A 94 -3.60 -4.13 -1.43
CA ILE A 94 -5.03 -4.27 -1.13
C ILE A 94 -5.85 -3.22 -1.85
N THR A 95 -5.48 -1.95 -1.71
CA THR A 95 -6.19 -0.85 -2.37
C THR A 95 -5.21 0.23 -2.77
N ALA A 96 -5.65 1.05 -3.73
CA ALA A 96 -4.92 2.25 -4.11
C ALA A 96 -5.98 3.33 -4.38
N ILE A 97 -5.85 4.45 -3.70
CA ILE A 97 -6.80 5.56 -3.86
C ILE A 97 -6.07 6.85 -4.10
N GLU A 98 -6.70 7.72 -4.85
CA GLU A 98 -6.18 9.07 -5.05
C GLU A 98 -6.72 9.98 -3.96
N ILE A 99 -5.84 10.79 -3.38
CA ILE A 99 -6.22 11.71 -2.32
C ILE A 99 -6.49 13.06 -2.97
N LYS A 100 -7.74 13.49 -2.92
CA LYS A 100 -8.15 14.75 -3.51
C LYS A 100 -8.33 15.79 -2.44
N GLY A 101 -8.22 17.05 -2.84
CA GLY A 101 -8.40 18.16 -1.93
C GLY A 101 -7.20 18.45 -1.06
N SER A 102 -6.10 17.75 -1.28
CA SER A 102 -4.89 17.97 -0.49
C SER A 102 -3.98 19.03 -1.09
N GLN A 103 -4.38 19.55 -2.20
CA GLN A 103 -3.59 20.60 -2.82
C GLN A 103 -3.69 21.88 -2.05
N ARG A 104 -3.19 22.39 -2.01
CA ARG A 104 -3.48 23.49 -1.47
C ARG A 104 -3.12 23.96 -1.21
#